data_706eb4deca99a02f745b0d97bd37ac8b
#
_entry.id   706eb4deca99a02f745b0d97bd37ac8b
#
_cell.length_a   1.000
_cell.length_b   1.000
_cell.length_c   1.000
_cell.angle_alpha   90.00
_cell.angle_beta   90.00
_cell.angle_gamma   90.00
#
_symmetry.space_group_name_H-M   'P 1'
#
loop_
_entity.id
_entity.type
_entity.pdbx_description
1 polymer ?
#
loop_
_entity_poly.entity_id
_entity_poly.type
_entity_poly.pdbx_seq_one_letter_code
_entity_poly.pdbx_strand_id
1 'polypeptide(L)'
;EIYTLSLHDALPISYACKEYKKSIEKAKAVVLAYEGTPLAQEYAAQVIFGGIAAKGKLPVSIPGLYYAGTGIFTEKTRLGYHQPEEVGANPDRLDVIESIVKEGLDEKAYPGCQVLVAKDGVIIYNKSFGYFDYESRQPVTESSVYDLASASKAAGTLLAVMKAYDEKKFTLNNKISDFIPELKESNKKDLSIKELLYHQSGVTPTINFYLDAIDKDSYKGSLYSSAKNATHPVRFDAKTYVRNDFKYLPDVVSDIRKPGFTTEVARNFYVSDS
;
A
#
# COMPACT_ATOMS: atom_id res chain seq x y z
N GLU A 1 30.71 15.18 6.11
CA GLU A 1 29.79 14.90 7.23
C GLU A 1 30.05 13.48 7.73
N ILE A 2 30.11 13.27 9.05
CA ILE A 2 30.33 11.95 9.63
C ILE A 2 29.08 11.51 10.38
N TYR A 3 28.59 10.33 10.03
CA TYR A 3 27.54 9.62 10.74
C TYR A 3 28.16 8.45 11.49
N THR A 4 27.98 8.38 12.79
CA THR A 4 28.56 7.31 13.61
C THR A 4 27.45 6.45 14.23
N LEU A 5 27.58 5.13 14.05
CA LEU A 5 26.90 4.13 14.85
C LEU A 5 27.82 3.78 16.02
N SER A 6 27.34 3.87 17.26
CA SER A 6 28.18 3.64 18.46
C SER A 6 28.30 2.15 18.77
N LEU A 7 29.49 1.57 18.63
CA LEU A 7 29.92 0.28 19.18
C LEU A 7 31.35 0.31 19.71
N HIS A 8 31.73 -0.61 20.59
CA HIS A 8 32.73 -0.45 21.65
C HIS A 8 34.25 -0.48 21.33
N ASP A 9 34.74 -0.58 20.08
CA ASP A 9 36.18 -0.68 19.83
C ASP A 9 36.76 0.41 18.92
N ALA A 10 37.44 1.37 19.54
CA ALA A 10 37.97 2.57 18.91
C ALA A 10 39.33 2.43 18.19
N LEU A 11 40.11 1.39 18.46
CA LEU A 11 41.47 1.22 17.94
C LEU A 11 41.56 0.85 16.45
N PRO A 12 40.70 -0.02 15.88
CA PRO A 12 40.70 -0.34 14.45
C PRO A 12 40.35 0.85 13.56
N ILE A 13 39.56 1.81 14.07
CA ILE A 13 39.03 2.94 13.29
C ILE A 13 40.11 3.92 12.90
N SER A 14 41.01 4.27 13.83
CA SER A 14 42.09 5.23 13.55
C SER A 14 43.05 4.69 12.49
N TYR A 15 43.23 3.36 12.45
CA TYR A 15 44.07 2.69 11.44
C TYR A 15 43.34 2.65 10.07
N ALA A 16 42.13 2.19 10.01
CA ALA A 16 41.36 2.14 8.78
C ALA A 16 41.17 3.54 8.16
N CYS A 17 40.92 4.56 8.97
CA CYS A 17 40.80 5.94 8.49
C CYS A 17 42.12 6.52 7.93
N LYS A 18 43.26 6.08 8.41
CA LYS A 18 44.56 6.47 7.81
C LYS A 18 44.76 5.86 6.43
N GLU A 19 44.44 4.59 6.26
CA GLU A 19 44.50 3.88 4.99
C GLU A 19 43.59 4.51 3.93
N TYR A 20 42.36 4.89 4.32
CA TYR A 20 41.37 5.44 3.43
C TYR A 20 41.26 6.98 3.43
N LYS A 21 42.26 7.68 3.98
CA LYS A 21 42.26 9.14 4.13
C LYS A 21 41.84 9.88 2.86
N LYS A 22 42.43 9.56 1.71
CA LYS A 22 42.13 10.21 0.42
C LYS A 22 40.69 10.00 -0.05
N SER A 23 40.09 8.88 0.29
CA SER A 23 38.68 8.59 -0.05
C SER A 23 37.76 9.36 0.88
N ILE A 24 38.07 9.43 2.17
CA ILE A 24 37.30 10.17 3.18
C ILE A 24 37.30 11.66 2.89
N GLU A 25 38.44 12.24 2.53
CA GLU A 25 38.57 13.67 2.19
C GLU A 25 37.73 14.08 0.97
N LYS A 26 37.47 13.16 0.07
CA LYS A 26 36.66 13.39 -1.14
C LYS A 26 35.16 13.09 -0.94
N ALA A 27 34.82 12.39 0.12
CA ALA A 27 33.44 11.98 0.39
C ALA A 27 32.62 13.16 0.88
N LYS A 28 31.39 13.30 0.37
CA LYS A 28 30.44 14.31 0.86
C LYS A 28 29.92 13.97 2.26
N ALA A 29 29.81 12.68 2.58
CA ALA A 29 29.40 12.16 3.88
C ALA A 29 30.10 10.82 4.13
N VAL A 30 30.32 10.48 5.40
CA VAL A 30 30.96 9.24 5.84
C VAL A 30 30.10 8.63 6.95
N VAL A 31 29.74 7.37 6.81
CA VAL A 31 29.11 6.58 7.87
C VAL A 31 30.13 5.60 8.42
N LEU A 32 30.41 5.68 9.73
CA LEU A 32 31.29 4.77 10.42
C LEU A 32 30.51 3.71 11.18
N ALA A 33 30.51 2.49 10.65
CA ALA A 33 30.07 1.30 11.35
C ALA A 33 31.30 0.59 11.88
N TYR A 34 31.46 0.48 13.18
CA TYR A 34 32.66 0.02 13.85
C TYR A 34 33.00 -1.46 13.66
N GLU A 35 32.11 -2.21 13.01
CA GLU A 35 32.23 -3.62 12.69
C GLU A 35 31.92 -3.91 11.25
N GLY A 36 32.54 -4.95 10.68
CA GLY A 36 32.26 -5.44 9.33
C GLY A 36 31.20 -6.53 9.28
N THR A 37 30.40 -6.69 10.35
CA THR A 37 29.35 -7.71 10.41
C THR A 37 28.18 -7.39 9.47
N PRO A 38 27.43 -8.40 8.99
CA PRO A 38 26.22 -8.17 8.18
C PRO A 38 25.21 -7.25 8.88
N LEU A 39 25.05 -7.38 10.20
CA LEU A 39 24.16 -6.54 10.99
C LEU A 39 24.60 -5.07 10.99
N ALA A 40 25.90 -4.79 11.20
CA ALA A 40 26.44 -3.43 11.15
C ALA A 40 26.27 -2.78 9.78
N GLN A 41 26.41 -3.55 8.70
CA GLN A 41 26.15 -3.08 7.33
C GLN A 41 24.69 -2.73 7.09
N GLU A 42 23.78 -3.56 7.59
CA GLU A 42 22.34 -3.30 7.52
C GLU A 42 21.94 -2.02 8.26
N TYR A 43 22.44 -1.82 9.49
CA TYR A 43 22.19 -0.60 10.26
C TYR A 43 22.80 0.63 9.58
N ALA A 44 24.01 0.51 9.01
CA ALA A 44 24.61 1.60 8.24
C ALA A 44 23.77 1.99 7.01
N ALA A 45 23.23 1.00 6.30
CA ALA A 45 22.29 1.24 5.21
C ALA A 45 21.02 1.95 5.71
N GLN A 46 20.46 1.54 6.83
CA GLN A 46 19.29 2.21 7.41
C GLN A 46 19.57 3.67 7.80
N VAL A 47 20.76 3.99 8.29
CA VAL A 47 21.17 5.39 8.54
C VAL A 47 21.21 6.18 7.24
N ILE A 48 21.84 5.64 6.18
CA ILE A 48 21.96 6.31 4.88
C ILE A 48 20.58 6.61 4.31
N PHE A 49 19.66 5.68 4.45
CA PHE A 49 18.30 5.79 3.88
C PHE A 49 17.26 6.39 4.84
N GLY A 50 17.67 6.83 6.03
CA GLY A 50 16.79 7.53 6.98
C GLY A 50 15.84 6.62 7.77
N GLY A 51 16.08 5.30 7.80
CA GLY A 51 15.35 4.36 8.65
C GLY A 51 15.73 4.44 10.12
N ILE A 52 16.99 4.86 10.41
CA ILE A 52 17.53 5.07 11.75
C ILE A 52 18.17 6.46 11.81
N ALA A 53 17.96 7.16 12.93
CA ALA A 53 18.62 8.42 13.21
C ALA A 53 20.08 8.19 13.62
N ALA A 54 21.03 8.92 13.01
CA ALA A 54 22.41 8.93 13.48
C ALA A 54 22.52 9.82 14.72
N LYS A 55 23.03 9.27 15.83
CA LYS A 55 23.24 9.98 17.11
C LYS A 55 24.65 9.76 17.69
N GLY A 56 25.47 8.98 17.00
CA GLY A 56 26.80 8.64 17.43
C GLY A 56 27.79 9.81 17.29
N LYS A 57 28.82 9.81 18.14
CA LYS A 57 29.97 10.71 18.07
C LYS A 57 31.24 9.90 18.02
N LEU A 58 32.28 10.42 17.34
CA LEU A 58 33.59 9.80 17.31
C LEU A 58 34.16 9.67 18.73
N PRO A 59 34.50 8.47 19.18
CA PRO A 59 35.12 8.28 20.49
C PRO A 59 36.61 8.70 20.54
N VAL A 60 37.23 8.76 19.38
CA VAL A 60 38.69 9.09 19.22
C VAL A 60 38.88 10.10 18.09
N SER A 61 39.98 10.89 18.17
CA SER A 61 40.37 11.78 17.08
C SER A 61 41.06 10.99 15.95
N ILE A 62 40.75 11.38 14.72
CA ILE A 62 41.42 10.90 13.50
C ILE A 62 42.36 12.03 13.05
N PRO A 63 43.68 11.94 13.29
CA PRO A 63 44.58 13.04 13.06
C PRO A 63 44.51 13.62 11.64
N GLY A 64 44.34 14.92 11.54
CA GLY A 64 44.22 15.64 10.26
C GLY A 64 42.90 15.47 9.53
N LEU A 65 41.90 14.85 10.15
CA LEU A 65 40.53 14.70 9.59
C LEU A 65 39.44 15.18 10.55
N TYR A 66 39.29 14.51 11.70
CA TYR A 66 38.21 14.77 12.63
C TYR A 66 38.62 14.64 14.09
N TYR A 67 38.05 15.44 14.97
CA TYR A 67 38.32 15.37 16.42
C TYR A 67 37.32 14.41 17.12
N ALA A 68 37.75 13.86 18.25
CA ALA A 68 36.85 13.15 19.15
C ALA A 68 35.63 14.04 19.49
N GLY A 69 34.46 13.44 19.57
CA GLY A 69 33.17 14.14 19.75
C GLY A 69 32.54 14.66 18.46
N THR A 70 33.21 14.59 17.32
CA THR A 70 32.61 14.94 16.02
C THR A 70 31.55 13.91 15.67
N GLY A 71 30.39 14.39 15.18
CA GLY A 71 29.27 13.56 14.67
C GLY A 71 28.13 14.44 14.24
N ILE A 72 27.34 13.97 13.28
CA ILE A 72 26.15 14.64 12.81
C ILE A 72 24.93 13.90 13.32
N PHE A 73 23.99 14.64 13.91
CA PHE A 73 22.71 14.12 14.32
C PHE A 73 21.74 14.23 13.13
N THR A 74 21.03 13.14 12.86
CA THR A 74 19.96 13.13 11.87
C THR A 74 18.67 12.66 12.51
N GLU A 75 17.55 13.09 11.95
CA GLU A 75 16.23 12.56 12.30
C GLU A 75 15.89 11.34 11.44
N LYS A 76 15.06 10.47 12.00
CA LYS A 76 14.48 9.37 11.24
C LYS A 76 13.44 9.93 10.28
N THR A 77 13.54 9.62 8.99
CA THR A 77 12.66 10.12 7.94
C THR A 77 11.72 9.07 7.37
N ARG A 78 11.90 7.79 7.73
CA ARG A 78 11.04 6.67 7.35
C ARG A 78 11.09 5.55 8.38
N LEU A 79 10.26 4.50 8.19
CA LEU A 79 10.29 3.31 9.04
C LEU A 79 11.64 2.61 8.93
N GLY A 80 12.20 2.24 10.07
CA GLY A 80 13.35 1.34 10.16
C GLY A 80 12.92 -0.10 10.29
N TYR A 81 13.88 -1.03 10.25
CA TYR A 81 13.68 -2.45 10.52
C TYR A 81 14.35 -2.81 11.85
N HIS A 82 13.63 -3.47 12.74
CA HIS A 82 14.11 -3.88 14.06
C HIS A 82 13.64 -5.29 14.40
N GLN A 83 14.33 -5.90 15.38
CA GLN A 83 13.81 -7.14 15.95
C GLN A 83 12.54 -6.85 16.78
N PRO A 84 11.57 -7.76 16.80
CA PRO A 84 10.32 -7.56 17.54
C PRO A 84 10.53 -7.20 19.01
N GLU A 85 11.50 -7.83 19.66
CA GLU A 85 11.81 -7.65 21.09
C GLU A 85 12.26 -6.22 21.41
N GLU A 86 12.91 -5.53 20.49
CA GLU A 86 13.40 -4.15 20.69
C GLU A 86 12.26 -3.15 20.91
N VAL A 87 11.05 -3.50 20.44
CA VAL A 87 9.83 -2.71 20.65
C VAL A 87 8.83 -3.43 21.57
N GLY A 88 9.31 -4.43 22.35
CA GLY A 88 8.48 -5.18 23.29
C GLY A 88 7.40 -6.04 22.63
N ALA A 89 7.61 -6.45 21.39
CA ALA A 89 6.76 -7.43 20.73
C ALA A 89 7.32 -8.85 20.93
N ASN A 90 6.43 -9.83 21.06
CA ASN A 90 6.82 -11.22 21.16
C ASN A 90 6.91 -11.84 19.75
N PRO A 91 8.07 -12.33 19.31
CA PRO A 91 8.24 -12.94 17.99
C PRO A 91 7.33 -14.17 17.78
N ASP A 92 7.12 -15.02 18.80
CA ASP A 92 6.25 -16.19 18.70
C ASP A 92 4.80 -15.83 18.32
N ARG A 93 4.37 -14.63 18.71
CA ARG A 93 3.05 -14.10 18.30
C ARG A 93 2.98 -13.72 16.84
N LEU A 94 4.10 -13.33 16.23
CA LEU A 94 4.18 -13.02 14.81
C LEU A 94 4.19 -14.28 13.95
N ASP A 95 4.68 -15.41 14.48
CA ASP A 95 4.70 -16.69 13.76
C ASP A 95 3.29 -17.23 13.50
N VAL A 96 2.30 -16.83 14.30
CA VAL A 96 0.88 -17.16 14.06
C VAL A 96 0.40 -16.63 12.70
N ILE A 97 1.00 -15.54 12.20
CA ILE A 97 0.66 -14.96 10.88
C ILE A 97 0.88 -15.99 9.77
N GLU A 98 1.96 -16.75 9.83
CA GLU A 98 2.27 -17.77 8.82
C GLU A 98 1.21 -18.88 8.78
N SER A 99 0.69 -19.28 9.94
CA SER A 99 -0.37 -20.28 10.03
C SER A 99 -1.67 -19.78 9.40
N ILE A 100 -2.05 -18.52 9.69
CA ILE A 100 -3.25 -17.86 9.13
C ILE A 100 -3.11 -17.71 7.61
N VAL A 101 -1.95 -17.27 7.15
CA VAL A 101 -1.69 -17.11 5.72
C VAL A 101 -1.75 -18.46 5.01
N LYS A 102 -1.13 -19.48 5.61
CA LYS A 102 -1.14 -20.84 5.04
C LYS A 102 -2.56 -21.38 4.90
N GLU A 103 -3.39 -21.22 5.91
CA GLU A 103 -4.82 -21.61 5.87
C GLU A 103 -5.54 -20.93 4.69
N GLY A 104 -5.37 -19.60 4.54
CA GLY A 104 -5.98 -18.85 3.43
C GLY A 104 -5.51 -19.29 2.04
N LEU A 105 -4.23 -19.65 1.90
CA LEU A 105 -3.68 -20.18 0.65
C LEU A 105 -4.21 -21.59 0.34
N ASP A 106 -4.24 -22.47 1.35
CA ASP A 106 -4.71 -23.86 1.23
C ASP A 106 -6.21 -23.89 0.87
N GLU A 107 -7.01 -23.01 1.47
CA GLU A 107 -8.45 -22.86 1.15
C GLU A 107 -8.71 -22.09 -0.17
N LYS A 108 -7.67 -21.62 -0.84
CA LYS A 108 -7.75 -20.80 -2.06
C LYS A 108 -8.60 -19.53 -1.88
N ALA A 109 -8.53 -18.92 -0.70
CA ALA A 109 -9.15 -17.62 -0.44
C ALA A 109 -8.45 -16.50 -1.24
N TYR A 110 -7.13 -16.62 -1.40
CA TYR A 110 -6.28 -15.76 -2.23
C TYR A 110 -5.07 -16.57 -2.72
N PRO A 111 -4.47 -16.22 -3.86
CA PRO A 111 -3.30 -16.94 -4.42
C PRO A 111 -1.98 -16.56 -3.75
N GLY A 112 -1.89 -15.38 -3.17
CA GLY A 112 -0.71 -14.88 -2.48
C GLY A 112 -0.99 -13.57 -1.78
N CYS A 113 -0.09 -13.19 -0.87
CA CYS A 113 -0.19 -11.93 -0.12
C CYS A 113 1.18 -11.47 0.38
N GLN A 114 1.24 -10.22 0.82
CA GLN A 114 2.34 -9.64 1.58
C GLN A 114 1.80 -9.14 2.92
N VAL A 115 2.49 -9.45 4.01
CA VAL A 115 2.14 -9.00 5.35
C VAL A 115 3.26 -8.17 5.93
N LEU A 116 2.96 -6.95 6.34
CA LEU A 116 3.87 -6.04 7.02
C LEU A 116 3.27 -5.65 8.36
N VAL A 117 4.07 -5.76 9.43
CA VAL A 117 3.71 -5.24 10.75
C VAL A 117 4.73 -4.22 11.19
N ALA A 118 4.24 -3.04 11.57
CA ALA A 118 5.07 -1.99 12.14
C ALA A 118 4.56 -1.62 13.54
N LYS A 119 5.50 -1.41 14.47
CA LYS A 119 5.22 -0.96 15.84
C LYS A 119 6.23 0.12 16.22
N ASP A 120 5.76 1.19 16.87
CA ASP A 120 6.58 2.31 17.34
C ASP A 120 7.48 2.92 16.23
N GLY A 121 6.96 2.94 14.99
CA GLY A 121 7.64 3.50 13.83
C GLY A 121 8.76 2.62 13.27
N VAL A 122 8.80 1.33 13.58
CA VAL A 122 9.73 0.36 12.98
C VAL A 122 8.98 -0.85 12.46
N ILE A 123 9.50 -1.44 11.39
CA ILE A 123 8.99 -2.68 10.80
C ILE A 123 9.59 -3.84 11.59
N ILE A 124 8.74 -4.69 12.13
CA ILE A 124 9.11 -5.87 12.91
C ILE A 124 8.75 -7.19 12.22
N TYR A 125 8.01 -7.12 11.13
CA TYR A 125 7.65 -8.25 10.30
C TYR A 125 7.37 -7.78 8.88
N ASN A 126 7.96 -8.42 7.88
CA ASN A 126 7.68 -8.16 6.47
C ASN A 126 7.95 -9.45 5.69
N LYS A 127 6.90 -10.14 5.29
CA LYS A 127 7.02 -11.39 4.53
C LYS A 127 6.01 -11.44 3.40
N SER A 128 6.41 -12.12 2.34
CA SER A 128 5.62 -12.38 1.14
C SER A 128 5.32 -13.85 1.01
N PHE A 129 4.13 -14.21 0.55
CA PHE A 129 3.64 -15.58 0.50
C PHE A 129 2.90 -15.83 -0.81
N GLY A 130 3.02 -17.07 -1.33
CA GLY A 130 2.28 -17.53 -2.49
C GLY A 130 2.65 -16.83 -3.79
N TYR A 131 1.70 -16.69 -4.67
CA TYR A 131 1.88 -16.29 -6.06
C TYR A 131 0.87 -15.23 -6.47
N PHE A 132 1.07 -14.61 -7.65
CA PHE A 132 0.10 -13.64 -8.21
C PHE A 132 -1.20 -14.30 -8.63
N ASP A 133 -1.15 -15.57 -9.00
CA ASP A 133 -2.29 -16.37 -9.44
C ASP A 133 -2.21 -17.82 -8.93
N TYR A 134 -3.28 -18.59 -9.13
CA TYR A 134 -3.33 -20.01 -8.76
C TYR A 134 -2.55 -20.92 -9.70
N GLU A 135 -2.02 -20.41 -10.81
CA GLU A 135 -1.17 -21.16 -11.73
C GLU A 135 0.31 -21.14 -11.30
N SER A 136 0.60 -20.39 -10.23
CA SER A 136 1.90 -20.36 -9.52
C SER A 136 3.11 -20.01 -10.40
N ARG A 137 2.92 -19.14 -11.40
CA ARG A 137 3.97 -18.75 -12.33
C ARG A 137 4.90 -17.68 -11.80
N GLN A 138 4.35 -16.73 -11.03
CA GLN A 138 5.08 -15.59 -10.51
C GLN A 138 4.90 -15.48 -8.99
N PRO A 139 5.97 -15.63 -8.20
CA PRO A 139 5.88 -15.50 -6.75
C PRO A 139 5.61 -14.05 -6.33
N VAL A 140 4.88 -13.89 -5.24
CA VAL A 140 4.78 -12.59 -4.54
C VAL A 140 6.10 -12.32 -3.84
N THR A 141 6.58 -11.08 -3.95
CA THR A 141 7.82 -10.61 -3.32
C THR A 141 7.54 -9.32 -2.55
N GLU A 142 8.49 -8.86 -1.74
CA GLU A 142 8.37 -7.59 -1.02
C GLU A 142 8.26 -6.37 -1.94
N SER A 143 8.68 -6.50 -3.19
CA SER A 143 8.54 -5.46 -4.23
C SER A 143 7.28 -5.59 -5.07
N SER A 144 6.41 -6.55 -4.77
CA SER A 144 5.14 -6.71 -5.49
C SER A 144 4.22 -5.51 -5.28
N VAL A 145 3.60 -5.06 -6.35
CA VAL A 145 2.68 -3.92 -6.36
C VAL A 145 1.24 -4.42 -6.38
N TYR A 146 0.42 -3.84 -5.52
CA TYR A 146 -0.99 -4.17 -5.36
C TYR A 146 -1.87 -3.00 -5.75
N ASP A 147 -3.03 -3.30 -6.33
CA ASP A 147 -4.13 -2.35 -6.38
C ASP A 147 -4.64 -2.13 -4.95
N LEU A 148 -4.57 -0.90 -4.48
CA LEU A 148 -4.98 -0.55 -3.12
C LEU A 148 -6.51 -0.54 -2.95
N ALA A 149 -7.26 -0.60 -4.05
CA ALA A 149 -8.72 -0.53 -4.03
C ALA A 149 -9.22 0.54 -3.04
N SER A 150 -10.11 0.19 -2.11
CA SER A 150 -10.65 1.15 -1.14
C SER A 150 -9.65 1.64 -0.08
N ALA A 151 -8.49 1.02 0.10
CA ALA A 151 -7.44 1.58 0.93
C ALA A 151 -6.96 2.95 0.41
N SER A 152 -7.14 3.24 -0.89
CA SER A 152 -6.91 4.56 -1.50
C SER A 152 -7.73 5.67 -0.85
N LYS A 153 -8.89 5.36 -0.24
CA LYS A 153 -9.69 6.34 0.49
C LYS A 153 -8.93 6.89 1.70
N ALA A 154 -8.20 6.03 2.40
CA ALA A 154 -7.40 6.43 3.57
C ALA A 154 -6.02 6.97 3.15
N ALA A 155 -5.33 6.29 2.22
CA ALA A 155 -3.98 6.64 1.82
C ALA A 155 -3.89 7.86 0.86
N GLY A 156 -4.96 8.18 0.15
CA GLY A 156 -4.99 9.28 -0.82
C GLY A 156 -6.06 10.32 -0.47
N THR A 157 -7.34 9.97 -0.59
CA THR A 157 -8.45 10.91 -0.45
C THR A 157 -8.48 11.58 0.92
N LEU A 158 -8.36 10.80 2.00
CA LEU A 158 -8.41 11.36 3.36
C LEU A 158 -7.28 12.37 3.60
N LEU A 159 -6.06 12.08 3.13
CA LEU A 159 -4.93 13.00 3.29
C LEU A 159 -5.15 14.32 2.53
N ALA A 160 -5.72 14.26 1.33
CA ALA A 160 -6.09 15.45 0.57
C ALA A 160 -7.19 16.25 1.27
N VAL A 161 -8.19 15.57 1.83
CA VAL A 161 -9.27 16.18 2.63
C VAL A 161 -8.72 16.84 3.89
N MET A 162 -7.81 16.17 4.62
CA MET A 162 -7.15 16.73 5.81
C MET A 162 -6.38 18.00 5.47
N LYS A 163 -5.62 18.01 4.38
CA LYS A 163 -4.91 19.19 3.91
C LYS A 163 -5.86 20.33 3.57
N ALA A 164 -6.93 20.07 2.83
CA ALA A 164 -7.92 21.08 2.45
C ALA A 164 -8.66 21.64 3.69
N TYR A 165 -8.90 20.80 4.69
CA TYR A 165 -9.48 21.23 5.98
C TYR A 165 -8.52 22.12 6.75
N ASP A 166 -7.24 21.77 6.85
CA ASP A 166 -6.20 22.56 7.49
C ASP A 166 -6.01 23.93 6.82
N GLU A 167 -6.09 23.97 5.49
CA GLU A 167 -6.12 25.17 4.67
C GLU A 167 -7.44 25.97 4.77
N LYS A 168 -8.39 25.55 5.63
CA LYS A 168 -9.70 26.19 5.86
C LYS A 168 -10.55 26.34 4.59
N LYS A 169 -10.40 25.46 3.62
CA LYS A 169 -11.20 25.46 2.38
C LYS A 169 -12.64 25.01 2.60
N PHE A 170 -12.90 24.28 3.68
CA PHE A 170 -14.22 23.85 4.09
C PHE A 170 -14.26 23.55 5.61
N THR A 171 -15.45 23.31 6.11
CA THR A 171 -15.71 22.77 7.45
C THR A 171 -16.42 21.42 7.34
N LEU A 172 -16.37 20.59 8.39
CA LEU A 172 -17.05 19.29 8.38
C LEU A 172 -18.59 19.39 8.24
N ASN A 173 -19.17 20.55 8.58
CA ASN A 173 -20.60 20.81 8.47
C ASN A 173 -21.02 21.34 7.10
N ASN A 174 -20.08 21.67 6.22
CA ASN A 174 -20.43 22.04 4.85
C ASN A 174 -21.17 20.90 4.16
N LYS A 175 -22.12 21.26 3.31
CA LYS A 175 -22.87 20.33 2.50
C LYS A 175 -22.11 20.03 1.21
N ILE A 176 -22.25 18.83 0.72
CA ILE A 176 -21.67 18.44 -0.58
C ILE A 176 -22.19 19.32 -1.71
N SER A 177 -23.45 19.73 -1.64
CA SER A 177 -24.07 20.63 -2.61
C SER A 177 -23.47 22.05 -2.62
N ASP A 178 -22.67 22.42 -1.62
CA ASP A 178 -21.91 23.67 -1.64
C ASP A 178 -20.78 23.61 -2.68
N PHE A 179 -20.28 22.40 -2.99
CA PHE A 179 -19.14 22.15 -3.89
C PHE A 179 -19.57 21.49 -5.21
N ILE A 180 -20.68 20.77 -5.23
CA ILE A 180 -21.26 20.10 -6.40
C ILE A 180 -22.64 20.67 -6.65
N PRO A 181 -22.75 21.71 -7.49
CA PRO A 181 -24.02 22.45 -7.71
C PRO A 181 -25.18 21.56 -8.20
N GLU A 182 -24.87 20.50 -8.94
CA GLU A 182 -25.84 19.55 -9.49
C GLU A 182 -26.62 18.82 -8.39
N LEU A 183 -26.06 18.74 -7.18
CA LEU A 183 -26.72 18.09 -6.06
C LEU A 183 -27.77 18.95 -5.36
N LYS A 184 -27.85 20.25 -5.66
CA LYS A 184 -28.78 21.20 -5.01
C LYS A 184 -30.26 20.81 -5.18
N GLU A 185 -30.59 20.24 -6.33
CA GLU A 185 -31.97 19.80 -6.64
C GLU A 185 -32.17 18.29 -6.38
N SER A 186 -31.19 17.63 -5.77
CA SER A 186 -31.26 16.19 -5.47
C SER A 186 -31.66 15.92 -4.03
N ASN A 187 -32.02 14.66 -3.74
CA ASN A 187 -32.23 14.17 -2.36
C ASN A 187 -30.91 14.07 -1.55
N LYS A 188 -29.76 14.48 -2.12
CA LYS A 188 -28.44 14.51 -1.50
C LYS A 188 -28.00 15.92 -1.12
N LYS A 189 -28.82 16.94 -1.36
CA LYS A 189 -28.49 18.36 -1.14
C LYS A 189 -28.01 18.70 0.27
N ASP A 190 -28.55 17.99 1.27
CA ASP A 190 -28.26 18.26 2.68
C ASP A 190 -27.14 17.40 3.29
N LEU A 191 -26.55 16.51 2.48
CA LEU A 191 -25.50 15.60 2.90
C LEU A 191 -24.23 16.35 3.28
N SER A 192 -23.77 16.21 4.53
CA SER A 192 -22.56 16.86 5.02
C SER A 192 -21.28 16.11 4.68
N ILE A 193 -20.16 16.83 4.62
CA ILE A 193 -18.82 16.23 4.48
C ILE A 193 -18.53 15.28 5.65
N LYS A 194 -18.99 15.62 6.87
CA LYS A 194 -18.84 14.77 8.06
C LYS A 194 -19.51 13.41 7.89
N GLU A 195 -20.75 13.37 7.38
CA GLU A 195 -21.48 12.11 7.16
C GLU A 195 -20.80 11.23 6.10
N LEU A 196 -20.23 11.83 5.06
CA LEU A 196 -19.43 11.10 4.08
C LEU A 196 -18.19 10.47 4.71
N LEU A 197 -17.42 11.25 5.47
CA LEU A 197 -16.19 10.77 6.11
C LEU A 197 -16.45 9.66 7.14
N TYR A 198 -17.62 9.68 7.77
CA TYR A 198 -18.04 8.66 8.74
C TYR A 198 -18.74 7.46 8.09
N HIS A 199 -18.86 7.41 6.75
CA HIS A 199 -19.64 6.39 6.05
C HIS A 199 -21.11 6.30 6.49
N GLN A 200 -21.71 7.43 6.90
CA GLN A 200 -23.07 7.56 7.38
C GLN A 200 -24.00 8.26 6.37
N SER A 201 -23.52 8.45 5.17
CA SER A 201 -24.20 9.25 4.13
C SER A 201 -25.50 8.62 3.59
N GLY A 202 -25.71 7.33 3.77
CA GLY A 202 -26.82 6.60 3.14
C GLY A 202 -26.74 6.53 1.62
N VAL A 203 -25.61 6.92 1.02
CA VAL A 203 -25.39 6.76 -0.43
C VAL A 203 -25.13 5.29 -0.71
N THR A 204 -25.74 4.78 -1.78
CA THR A 204 -25.53 3.41 -2.25
C THR A 204 -24.02 3.18 -2.53
N PRO A 205 -23.40 2.16 -1.94
CA PRO A 205 -21.98 1.94 -2.05
C PRO A 205 -21.54 1.55 -3.46
N THR A 206 -22.45 0.97 -4.24
CA THR A 206 -22.16 0.47 -5.59
C THR A 206 -23.38 0.70 -6.49
N ILE A 207 -23.15 1.14 -7.70
CA ILE A 207 -24.15 1.19 -8.76
C ILE A 207 -23.77 0.11 -9.78
N ASN A 208 -24.60 -0.92 -9.88
CA ASN A 208 -24.36 -2.04 -10.78
C ASN A 208 -24.92 -1.72 -12.17
N PHE A 209 -24.30 -0.79 -12.88
CA PHE A 209 -24.72 -0.32 -14.21
C PHE A 209 -24.96 -1.48 -15.21
N TYR A 210 -24.19 -2.57 -15.10
CA TYR A 210 -24.38 -3.74 -15.97
C TYR A 210 -25.76 -4.39 -15.84
N LEU A 211 -26.41 -4.27 -14.69
CA LEU A 211 -27.78 -4.80 -14.50
C LEU A 211 -28.82 -4.04 -15.32
N ASP A 212 -28.58 -2.76 -15.55
CA ASP A 212 -29.44 -1.93 -16.39
C ASP A 212 -29.16 -2.14 -17.87
N ALA A 213 -27.98 -2.67 -18.19
CA ALA A 213 -27.57 -3.01 -19.56
C ALA A 213 -28.03 -4.42 -19.99
N ILE A 214 -28.53 -5.26 -19.06
CA ILE A 214 -29.01 -6.60 -19.38
C ILE A 214 -30.46 -6.56 -19.86
N ASP A 215 -30.70 -7.18 -21.01
CA ASP A 215 -32.06 -7.49 -21.49
C ASP A 215 -32.67 -8.59 -20.61
N LYS A 216 -33.57 -8.18 -19.70
CA LYS A 216 -34.23 -9.06 -18.73
C LYS A 216 -35.19 -10.05 -19.38
N ASP A 217 -35.61 -9.80 -20.60
CA ASP A 217 -36.49 -10.68 -21.37
C ASP A 217 -35.68 -11.76 -22.12
N SER A 218 -34.35 -11.60 -22.20
CA SER A 218 -33.49 -12.54 -22.90
C SER A 218 -33.27 -13.87 -22.17
N TYR A 219 -33.64 -13.96 -20.87
CA TYR A 219 -33.46 -15.17 -20.07
C TYR A 219 -34.62 -15.37 -19.07
N LYS A 220 -34.76 -16.59 -18.52
CA LYS A 220 -35.77 -16.93 -17.51
C LYS A 220 -35.13 -17.33 -16.19
N GLY A 221 -35.72 -16.90 -15.08
CA GLY A 221 -35.29 -17.21 -13.73
C GLY A 221 -34.27 -16.24 -13.18
N SER A 222 -33.44 -16.66 -12.21
CA SER A 222 -32.46 -15.81 -11.56
C SER A 222 -31.23 -15.61 -12.45
N LEU A 223 -30.64 -14.40 -12.40
CA LEU A 223 -29.37 -14.10 -13.02
C LEU A 223 -28.20 -14.81 -12.29
N TYR A 224 -28.37 -15.05 -11.00
CA TYR A 224 -27.34 -15.62 -10.12
C TYR A 224 -27.78 -16.94 -9.51
N SER A 225 -26.80 -17.78 -9.18
CA SER A 225 -26.95 -19.04 -8.43
C SER A 225 -25.85 -19.17 -7.40
N SER A 226 -26.13 -19.78 -6.25
CA SER A 226 -25.14 -20.12 -5.23
C SER A 226 -24.29 -21.36 -5.58
N ALA A 227 -24.67 -22.09 -6.63
CA ALA A 227 -23.94 -23.26 -7.10
C ALA A 227 -23.70 -23.20 -8.61
N LYS A 228 -22.54 -23.68 -9.06
CA LYS A 228 -22.24 -23.88 -10.47
C LYS A 228 -23.17 -24.94 -11.06
N ASN A 229 -23.80 -24.61 -12.19
CA ASN A 229 -24.65 -25.54 -12.94
C ASN A 229 -24.62 -25.20 -14.43
N ALA A 230 -25.38 -25.94 -15.25
CA ALA A 230 -25.39 -25.77 -16.71
C ALA A 230 -25.85 -24.37 -17.17
N THR A 231 -26.75 -23.73 -16.45
CA THR A 231 -27.25 -22.37 -16.78
C THR A 231 -26.42 -21.27 -16.12
N HIS A 232 -25.66 -21.56 -15.07
CA HIS A 232 -24.81 -20.61 -14.32
C HIS A 232 -23.36 -21.14 -14.27
N PRO A 233 -22.67 -21.19 -15.42
CA PRO A 233 -21.33 -21.79 -15.51
C PRO A 233 -20.22 -20.83 -15.07
N VAL A 234 -20.46 -19.53 -15.10
CA VAL A 234 -19.43 -18.50 -14.89
C VAL A 234 -19.38 -18.11 -13.42
N ARG A 235 -18.21 -18.24 -12.80
CA ARG A 235 -17.99 -17.80 -11.41
C ARG A 235 -17.95 -16.27 -11.36
N PHE A 236 -18.81 -15.65 -10.56
CA PHE A 236 -18.87 -14.21 -10.36
C PHE A 236 -18.08 -13.79 -9.11
N ASP A 237 -18.26 -14.52 -8.00
CA ASP A 237 -17.50 -14.37 -6.77
C ASP A 237 -17.28 -15.73 -6.07
N ALA A 238 -16.83 -15.72 -4.81
CA ALA A 238 -16.51 -16.92 -4.04
C ALA A 238 -17.69 -17.92 -3.92
N LYS A 239 -18.92 -17.39 -3.88
CA LYS A 239 -20.16 -18.18 -3.63
C LYS A 239 -21.27 -17.94 -4.65
N THR A 240 -21.00 -17.20 -5.73
CA THR A 240 -21.99 -16.79 -6.71
C THR A 240 -21.56 -17.14 -8.11
N TYR A 241 -22.47 -17.74 -8.86
CA TYR A 241 -22.31 -18.04 -10.28
C TYR A 241 -23.33 -17.27 -11.08
N VAL A 242 -22.95 -16.79 -12.26
CA VAL A 242 -23.81 -16.02 -13.15
C VAL A 242 -24.09 -16.81 -14.44
N ARG A 243 -25.25 -16.55 -15.01
CA ARG A 243 -25.65 -17.06 -16.33
C ARG A 243 -24.72 -16.49 -17.40
N ASN A 244 -24.60 -17.21 -18.49
CA ASN A 244 -23.91 -16.73 -19.70
C ASN A 244 -24.81 -16.72 -20.94
N ASP A 245 -26.12 -16.98 -20.75
CA ASP A 245 -27.12 -17.05 -21.81
C ASP A 245 -28.01 -15.79 -21.89
N PHE A 246 -27.75 -14.76 -21.05
CA PHE A 246 -28.40 -13.46 -21.17
C PHE A 246 -27.79 -12.64 -22.32
N LYS A 247 -28.58 -11.65 -22.79
CA LYS A 247 -28.12 -10.67 -23.78
C LYS A 247 -28.06 -9.28 -23.18
N TYR A 248 -27.23 -8.45 -23.71
CA TYR A 248 -27.23 -7.02 -23.38
C TYR A 248 -28.20 -6.28 -24.30
N LEU A 249 -28.76 -5.17 -23.80
CA LEU A 249 -29.55 -4.23 -24.59
C LEU A 249 -28.68 -3.62 -25.71
N PRO A 250 -29.08 -3.72 -26.96
CA PRO A 250 -28.23 -3.36 -28.10
C PRO A 250 -28.03 -1.85 -28.28
N ASP A 251 -28.84 -1.04 -27.60
CA ASP A 251 -28.76 0.42 -27.51
C ASP A 251 -27.90 0.92 -26.34
N VAL A 252 -27.52 0.02 -25.41
CA VAL A 252 -26.69 0.35 -24.25
C VAL A 252 -25.28 -0.18 -24.40
N VAL A 253 -25.11 -1.35 -25.04
CA VAL A 253 -23.82 -2.04 -25.16
C VAL A 253 -23.58 -2.55 -26.57
N SER A 254 -22.33 -2.55 -27.00
CA SER A 254 -21.88 -3.13 -28.27
C SER A 254 -20.59 -3.95 -28.06
N ASP A 255 -20.45 -5.04 -28.79
CA ASP A 255 -19.24 -5.87 -28.86
C ASP A 255 -18.22 -5.36 -29.89
N ILE A 256 -18.59 -4.34 -30.66
CA ILE A 256 -17.73 -3.67 -31.63
C ILE A 256 -17.78 -2.15 -31.43
N ARG A 257 -16.63 -1.51 -31.70
CA ARG A 257 -16.57 -0.04 -31.77
C ARG A 257 -17.33 0.46 -33.00
N LYS A 258 -18.30 1.35 -32.78
CA LYS A 258 -19.11 1.97 -33.85
C LYS A 258 -19.55 3.37 -33.43
N PRO A 259 -20.09 4.20 -34.34
CA PRO A 259 -20.66 5.50 -33.96
C PRO A 259 -21.69 5.37 -32.84
N GLY A 260 -21.59 6.18 -31.78
CA GLY A 260 -22.41 6.12 -30.57
C GLY A 260 -21.97 5.07 -29.55
N PHE A 261 -20.88 4.33 -29.81
CA PHE A 261 -20.28 3.33 -28.92
C PHE A 261 -18.75 3.40 -29.04
N THR A 262 -18.19 4.50 -28.58
CA THR A 262 -16.72 4.78 -28.73
C THR A 262 -15.95 4.50 -27.46
N THR A 263 -16.63 4.44 -26.29
CA THR A 263 -16.03 4.21 -24.99
C THR A 263 -15.88 2.73 -24.69
N GLU A 264 -14.65 2.21 -24.77
CA GLU A 264 -14.35 0.84 -24.40
C GLU A 264 -14.15 0.72 -22.90
N VAL A 265 -14.95 -0.10 -22.22
CA VAL A 265 -14.90 -0.35 -20.76
C VAL A 265 -14.26 -1.69 -20.42
N ALA A 266 -14.22 -2.62 -21.38
CA ALA A 266 -13.49 -3.87 -21.33
C ALA A 266 -13.17 -4.31 -22.76
N ARG A 267 -12.26 -5.26 -22.95
CA ARG A 267 -11.86 -5.75 -24.26
C ARG A 267 -13.10 -6.15 -25.10
N ASN A 268 -13.32 -5.47 -26.23
CA ASN A 268 -14.49 -5.64 -27.11
C ASN A 268 -15.82 -5.41 -26.37
N PHE A 269 -15.86 -4.51 -25.40
CA PHE A 269 -17.08 -4.15 -24.70
C PHE A 269 -17.21 -2.63 -24.65
N TYR A 270 -18.08 -2.09 -25.45
CA TYR A 270 -18.30 -0.66 -25.65
C TYR A 270 -19.64 -0.25 -25.07
N VAL A 271 -19.68 0.86 -24.36
CA VAL A 271 -20.93 1.44 -23.86
C VAL A 271 -21.39 2.59 -24.74
N SER A 272 -22.70 2.85 -24.72
CA SER A 272 -23.31 3.98 -25.43
C SER A 272 -22.67 5.29 -24.97
N ASP A 273 -22.40 6.20 -25.89
CA ASP A 273 -21.86 7.53 -25.63
C ASP A 273 -22.94 8.53 -25.14
N SER A 274 -24.22 8.10 -25.04
CA SER A 274 -25.38 8.89 -24.59
C SER A 274 -25.76 8.62 -23.15
#